data_ded424024c662e3cdcce0f2199429a60
#
_entry.id   ded424024c662e3cdcce0f2199429a60
#
_cell.length_a   1.000
_cell.length_b   1.000
_cell.length_c   1.000
_cell.angle_alpha   90.00
_cell.angle_beta   90.00
_cell.angle_gamma   90.00
#
_symmetry.space_group_name_H-M   'P 1'
#
loop_
_entity.id
_entity.type
_entity.pdbx_description
1 polymer ?
#
loop_
_entity_poly.entity_id
_entity_poly.type
_entity_poly.pdbx_seq_one_letter_code
_entity_poly.pdbx_strand_id
1 'polypeptide(L)'
;MSKQAAQSTTNQITEGVIWKQLLIFFFPILFGTFFQQLYNTADAIIVGNFVGKEALASVGGSASTIINLLVGFFVGLSSGATVIISQYYGADNRRRVRDSVHTAIALAIAGGVVIMLLGLVSARFALTAMGTPDDILSLSLTYMKIYYLGTIPSMIYNMGSGILRAVGDSKRPLYFLIASCLVNIVLDLLFVAVLDMGVAGAAIATIAFQFFSAILTLIALLRTQDSYRLIVSKIRFHRDLLFDIIKIGLPAGLQSAMYSISNLLIQSSINSFGTDTIAAWTAYGKVDSIFWMIMGAYGVSITTFAGQNFGAGKYDRIKKSVRICLGLAAVTSLFLSFIVLNFGGTILLLFTRDANVINICIGMMRVVSPAYITYICIEILSGTCRGCGDSFFPMLLTCFGVCVLRILWITIAVPLRHEVATVAFSYPLTWTITSILFILYYKRGKWMQKDTLRNAPQGQGKDA
;
A
#
# COMPACT_ATOMS: atom_id res chain seq x y z
N MET A 1 12.75 -41.89 25.27
CA MET A 1 11.53 -41.84 24.44
C MET A 1 10.70 -40.61 24.86
N SER A 2 11.00 -39.47 24.33
CA SER A 2 10.21 -38.25 24.54
C SER A 2 9.34 -38.03 23.29
N LYS A 3 8.04 -38.23 23.46
CA LYS A 3 7.01 -37.83 22.51
C LYS A 3 7.02 -36.29 22.43
N GLN A 4 7.77 -35.71 21.52
CA GLN A 4 7.48 -34.36 21.04
C GLN A 4 6.12 -34.42 20.32
N ALA A 5 5.08 -34.02 21.04
CA ALA A 5 3.79 -33.77 20.46
C ALA A 5 3.97 -32.76 19.32
N ALA A 6 3.72 -33.18 18.11
CA ALA A 6 3.51 -32.29 16.99
C ALA A 6 2.36 -31.36 17.37
N GLN A 7 2.66 -30.19 17.88
CA GLN A 7 1.68 -29.09 17.95
C GLN A 7 1.28 -28.81 16.51
N SER A 8 0.11 -29.33 16.12
CA SER A 8 -0.61 -28.84 14.97
C SER A 8 -0.82 -27.35 15.22
N THR A 9 -0.06 -26.50 14.58
CA THR A 9 -0.27 -25.06 14.61
C THR A 9 -1.60 -24.80 13.94
N THR A 10 -2.68 -24.82 14.75
CA THR A 10 -4.02 -24.44 14.32
C THR A 10 -3.94 -23.08 13.63
N ASN A 11 -4.33 -23.02 12.36
CA ASN A 11 -4.33 -21.76 11.62
C ASN A 11 -5.37 -20.80 12.24
N GLN A 12 -4.91 -19.91 13.11
CA GLN A 12 -5.75 -19.04 13.91
C GLN A 12 -6.67 -18.15 13.06
N ILE A 13 -6.26 -17.80 11.82
CA ILE A 13 -7.08 -16.99 10.89
C ILE A 13 -8.33 -17.77 10.45
N THR A 14 -8.20 -19.09 10.22
CA THR A 14 -9.32 -19.91 9.79
C THR A 14 -10.15 -20.48 10.95
N GLU A 15 -9.67 -20.45 12.19
CA GLU A 15 -10.32 -21.10 13.34
C GLU A 15 -10.57 -20.19 14.54
N GLY A 16 -9.71 -19.20 14.79
CA GLY A 16 -9.81 -18.29 15.94
C GLY A 16 -10.99 -17.32 15.91
N VAL A 17 -11.14 -16.55 16.98
CA VAL A 17 -12.17 -15.50 17.11
C VAL A 17 -11.89 -14.37 16.10
N ILE A 18 -12.81 -14.10 15.19
CA ILE A 18 -12.60 -13.26 14.01
C ILE A 18 -12.12 -11.85 14.38
N TRP A 19 -12.85 -11.11 15.24
CA TRP A 19 -12.49 -9.73 15.56
C TRP A 19 -11.13 -9.62 16.25
N LYS A 20 -10.81 -10.58 17.13
CA LYS A 20 -9.51 -10.62 17.82
C LYS A 20 -8.36 -10.85 16.84
N GLN A 21 -8.53 -11.81 15.93
CA GLN A 21 -7.52 -12.12 14.90
C GLN A 21 -7.36 -10.97 13.90
N LEU A 22 -8.45 -10.32 13.51
CA LEU A 22 -8.39 -9.13 12.66
C LEU A 22 -7.57 -8.00 13.32
N LEU A 23 -7.80 -7.71 14.62
CA LEU A 23 -7.06 -6.67 15.32
C LEU A 23 -5.58 -7.05 15.54
N ILE A 24 -5.28 -8.31 15.90
CA ILE A 24 -3.90 -8.79 16.04
C ILE A 24 -3.13 -8.65 14.72
N PHE A 25 -3.81 -8.80 13.60
CA PHE A 25 -3.21 -8.66 12.27
C PHE A 25 -3.15 -7.20 11.81
N PHE A 26 -4.18 -6.42 12.11
CA PHE A 26 -4.33 -5.03 11.74
C PHE A 26 -3.27 -4.12 12.40
N PHE A 27 -3.07 -4.23 13.72
CA PHE A 27 -2.16 -3.31 14.43
C PHE A 27 -0.72 -3.36 13.93
N PRO A 28 -0.09 -4.52 13.70
CA PRO A 28 1.26 -4.55 13.15
C PRO A 28 1.36 -3.91 11.76
N ILE A 29 0.33 -4.04 10.91
CA ILE A 29 0.31 -3.41 9.60
C ILE A 29 0.18 -1.88 9.73
N LEU A 30 -0.72 -1.42 10.59
CA LEU A 30 -0.89 0.01 10.88
C LEU A 30 0.39 0.64 11.39
N PHE A 31 1.01 0.03 12.42
CA PHE A 31 2.28 0.52 12.95
C PHE A 31 3.41 0.45 11.92
N GLY A 32 3.43 -0.59 11.07
CA GLY A 32 4.39 -0.66 9.97
C GLY A 32 4.27 0.53 9.03
N THR A 33 3.06 0.87 8.60
CA THR A 33 2.81 2.04 7.75
C THR A 33 3.14 3.35 8.47
N PHE A 34 2.86 3.44 9.77
CA PHE A 34 3.24 4.60 10.60
C PHE A 34 4.76 4.80 10.65
N PHE A 35 5.52 3.75 10.93
CA PHE A 35 7.00 3.83 10.91
C PHE A 35 7.55 4.16 9.53
N GLN A 36 6.90 3.70 8.46
CA GLN A 36 7.25 4.07 7.11
C GLN A 36 7.05 5.57 6.85
N GLN A 37 5.96 6.17 7.32
CA GLN A 37 5.76 7.62 7.23
C GLN A 37 6.74 8.39 8.11
N LEU A 38 7.09 7.85 9.27
CA LEU A 38 8.05 8.47 10.18
C LEU A 38 9.44 8.60 9.55
N TYR A 39 9.96 7.54 8.91
CA TYR A 39 11.26 7.62 8.27
C TYR A 39 11.25 8.56 7.06
N ASN A 40 10.20 8.53 6.23
CA ASN A 40 10.06 9.49 5.12
C ASN A 40 10.07 10.95 5.60
N THR A 41 9.46 11.19 6.76
CA THR A 41 9.45 12.52 7.38
C THR A 41 10.82 12.88 7.93
N ALA A 42 11.51 11.94 8.59
CA ALA A 42 12.86 12.14 9.11
C ALA A 42 13.87 12.44 7.98
N ASP A 43 13.82 11.68 6.89
CA ASP A 43 14.63 11.90 5.68
C ASP A 43 14.40 13.32 5.11
N ALA A 44 13.14 13.75 4.95
CA ALA A 44 12.82 15.09 4.49
C ALA A 44 13.33 16.19 5.44
N ILE A 45 13.26 15.99 6.76
CA ILE A 45 13.79 16.93 7.77
C ILE A 45 15.31 17.02 7.68
N ILE A 46 16.00 15.88 7.57
CA ILE A 46 17.47 15.84 7.49
C ILE A 46 17.94 16.50 6.20
N VAL A 47 17.37 16.13 5.06
CA VAL A 47 17.73 16.76 3.77
C VAL A 47 17.43 18.26 3.77
N GLY A 48 16.27 18.68 4.27
CA GLY A 48 15.88 20.09 4.30
C GLY A 48 16.76 20.95 5.19
N ASN A 49 17.18 20.44 6.36
CA ASN A 49 17.98 21.21 7.31
C ASN A 49 19.49 21.23 6.99
N PHE A 50 20.05 20.13 6.47
CA PHE A 50 21.49 20.01 6.25
C PHE A 50 21.90 20.30 4.81
N VAL A 51 21.05 20.04 3.82
CA VAL A 51 21.39 20.28 2.39
C VAL A 51 20.69 21.53 1.84
N GLY A 52 19.45 21.78 2.28
CA GLY A 52 18.71 22.99 1.92
C GLY A 52 17.45 22.75 1.08
N LYS A 53 16.79 23.86 0.72
CA LYS A 53 15.46 23.85 0.07
C LYS A 53 15.45 23.19 -1.31
N GLU A 54 16.51 23.37 -2.09
CA GLU A 54 16.62 22.80 -3.45
C GLU A 54 16.75 21.27 -3.40
N ALA A 55 17.53 20.77 -2.44
CA ALA A 55 17.64 19.34 -2.19
C ALA A 55 16.33 18.74 -1.71
N LEU A 56 15.62 19.40 -0.79
CA LEU A 56 14.31 18.97 -0.34
C LEU A 56 13.28 18.93 -1.50
N ALA A 57 13.29 19.96 -2.36
CA ALA A 57 12.44 20.01 -3.55
C ALA A 57 12.79 18.90 -4.56
N SER A 58 14.09 18.57 -4.71
CA SER A 58 14.56 17.53 -5.63
C SER A 58 14.15 16.12 -5.20
N VAL A 59 14.13 15.85 -3.88
CA VAL A 59 13.73 14.55 -3.31
C VAL A 59 12.21 14.44 -3.19
N GLY A 60 11.54 15.50 -2.70
CA GLY A 60 10.10 15.50 -2.42
C GLY A 60 9.19 15.86 -3.60
N GLY A 61 9.71 16.41 -4.69
CA GLY A 61 8.95 16.91 -5.83
C GLY A 61 8.59 15.84 -6.88
N SER A 62 8.92 16.14 -8.14
CA SER A 62 8.62 15.25 -9.28
C SER A 62 9.24 13.87 -9.14
N ALA A 63 10.44 13.77 -8.56
CA ALA A 63 11.11 12.49 -8.33
C ALA A 63 10.29 11.55 -7.43
N SER A 64 9.81 12.05 -6.29
CA SER A 64 8.99 11.24 -5.37
C SER A 64 7.66 10.81 -6.00
N THR A 65 7.06 11.66 -6.83
CA THR A 65 5.82 11.35 -7.52
C THR A 65 5.99 10.19 -8.50
N ILE A 66 7.06 10.20 -9.31
CA ILE A 66 7.38 9.11 -10.24
C ILE A 66 7.68 7.82 -9.48
N ILE A 67 8.49 7.91 -8.43
CA ILE A 67 8.84 6.77 -7.58
C ILE A 67 7.58 6.17 -6.95
N ASN A 68 6.71 6.99 -6.36
CA ASN A 68 5.48 6.51 -5.71
C ASN A 68 4.52 5.84 -6.68
N LEU A 69 4.40 6.34 -7.91
CA LEU A 69 3.59 5.71 -8.95
C LEU A 69 4.11 4.30 -9.28
N LEU A 70 5.42 4.16 -9.46
CA LEU A 70 6.05 2.86 -9.73
C LEU A 70 5.95 1.91 -8.53
N VAL A 71 6.31 2.37 -7.34
CA VAL A 71 6.22 1.57 -6.11
C VAL A 71 4.79 1.14 -5.86
N GLY A 72 3.81 2.05 -5.99
CA GLY A 72 2.39 1.74 -5.83
C GLY A 72 1.90 0.66 -6.78
N PHE A 73 2.30 0.72 -8.06
CA PHE A 73 1.99 -0.31 -9.05
C PHE A 73 2.53 -1.68 -8.60
N PHE A 74 3.77 -1.75 -8.13
CA PHE A 74 4.39 -3.02 -7.73
C PHE A 74 3.92 -3.55 -6.39
N VAL A 75 3.58 -2.68 -5.45
CA VAL A 75 2.88 -3.09 -4.21
C VAL A 75 1.54 -3.73 -4.58
N GLY A 76 0.80 -3.16 -5.53
CA GLY A 76 -0.40 -3.76 -6.09
C GLY A 76 -0.13 -5.12 -6.72
N LEU A 77 0.92 -5.24 -7.54
CA LEU A 77 1.32 -6.52 -8.16
C LEU A 77 1.69 -7.57 -7.10
N SER A 78 2.42 -7.20 -6.04
CA SER A 78 2.77 -8.10 -4.94
C SER A 78 1.56 -8.60 -4.15
N SER A 79 0.46 -7.84 -4.16
CA SER A 79 -0.79 -8.28 -3.53
C SER A 79 -1.36 -9.53 -4.19
N GLY A 80 -1.12 -9.73 -5.50
CA GLY A 80 -1.49 -10.96 -6.22
C GLY A 80 -0.82 -12.20 -5.64
N ALA A 81 0.50 -12.13 -5.36
CA ALA A 81 1.21 -13.22 -4.70
C ALA A 81 0.68 -13.47 -3.28
N THR A 82 0.43 -12.39 -2.52
CA THR A 82 -0.16 -12.50 -1.17
C THR A 82 -1.49 -13.25 -1.21
N VAL A 83 -2.36 -12.96 -2.16
CA VAL A 83 -3.67 -13.63 -2.31
C VAL A 83 -3.50 -15.10 -2.66
N ILE A 84 -2.71 -15.43 -3.69
CA ILE A 84 -2.50 -16.81 -4.14
C ILE A 84 -1.88 -17.66 -3.03
N ILE A 85 -0.87 -17.13 -2.34
CA ILE A 85 -0.23 -17.83 -1.22
C ILE A 85 -1.20 -18.00 -0.06
N SER A 86 -2.01 -16.99 0.28
CA SER A 86 -3.00 -17.08 1.37
C SER A 86 -4.07 -18.12 1.07
N GLN A 87 -4.53 -18.23 -0.17
CA GLN A 87 -5.50 -19.25 -0.60
C GLN A 87 -4.92 -20.67 -0.48
N TYR A 88 -3.72 -20.91 -1.02
CA TYR A 88 -3.09 -22.22 -0.90
C TYR A 88 -2.70 -22.58 0.54
N TYR A 89 -2.30 -21.57 1.34
CA TYR A 89 -2.03 -21.77 2.77
C TYR A 89 -3.29 -22.12 3.54
N GLY A 90 -4.40 -21.46 3.26
CA GLY A 90 -5.71 -21.78 3.83
C GLY A 90 -6.24 -23.16 3.42
N ALA A 91 -5.90 -23.63 2.22
CA ALA A 91 -6.23 -24.96 1.71
C ALA A 91 -5.27 -26.07 2.21
N ASP A 92 -4.30 -25.76 3.07
CA ASP A 92 -3.20 -26.63 3.53
C ASP A 92 -2.41 -27.32 2.40
N ASN A 93 -2.35 -26.66 1.22
CA ASN A 93 -1.60 -27.18 0.08
C ASN A 93 -0.14 -26.75 0.13
N ARG A 94 0.65 -27.44 0.94
CA ARG A 94 2.05 -27.11 1.22
C ARG A 94 2.93 -27.04 -0.03
N ARG A 95 2.68 -27.88 -1.02
CA ARG A 95 3.44 -27.87 -2.28
C ARG A 95 3.17 -26.61 -3.06
N ARG A 96 1.90 -26.24 -3.25
CA ARG A 96 1.52 -25.01 -3.98
C ARG A 96 1.96 -23.75 -3.24
N VAL A 97 1.90 -23.70 -1.91
CA VAL A 97 2.46 -22.59 -1.12
C VAL A 97 3.92 -22.40 -1.46
N ARG A 98 4.72 -23.48 -1.39
CA ARG A 98 6.16 -23.42 -1.68
C ARG A 98 6.43 -22.96 -3.11
N ASP A 99 5.76 -23.54 -4.10
CA ASP A 99 5.96 -23.21 -5.50
C ASP A 99 5.55 -21.74 -5.78
N SER A 100 4.47 -21.24 -5.12
CA SER A 100 4.05 -19.84 -5.19
C SER A 100 5.07 -18.88 -4.58
N VAL A 101 5.68 -19.24 -3.45
CA VAL A 101 6.76 -18.44 -2.81
C VAL A 101 7.96 -18.30 -3.75
N HIS A 102 8.40 -19.40 -4.37
CA HIS A 102 9.54 -19.36 -5.31
C HIS A 102 9.22 -18.53 -6.56
N THR A 103 8.00 -18.65 -7.10
CA THR A 103 7.53 -17.86 -8.24
C THR A 103 7.41 -16.37 -7.87
N ALA A 104 6.93 -16.05 -6.68
CA ALA A 104 6.80 -14.67 -6.19
C ALA A 104 8.16 -14.00 -6.03
N ILE A 105 9.16 -14.68 -5.45
CA ILE A 105 10.53 -14.14 -5.32
C ILE A 105 11.20 -14.01 -6.69
N ALA A 106 11.00 -14.99 -7.60
CA ALA A 106 11.49 -14.86 -8.98
C ALA A 106 10.89 -13.63 -9.68
N LEU A 107 9.59 -13.38 -9.49
CA LEU A 107 8.90 -12.21 -10.02
C LEU A 107 9.41 -10.90 -9.39
N ALA A 108 9.71 -10.90 -8.09
CA ALA A 108 10.29 -9.73 -7.42
C ALA A 108 11.68 -9.37 -7.98
N ILE A 109 12.53 -10.37 -8.21
CA ILE A 109 13.86 -10.15 -8.79
C ILE A 109 13.74 -9.67 -10.24
N ALA A 110 13.00 -10.40 -11.09
CA ALA A 110 12.84 -10.04 -12.50
C ALA A 110 12.15 -8.68 -12.68
N GLY A 111 11.06 -8.44 -11.94
CA GLY A 111 10.37 -7.15 -11.94
C GLY A 111 11.27 -6.01 -11.44
N GLY A 112 12.03 -6.24 -10.36
CA GLY A 112 12.99 -5.27 -9.84
C GLY A 112 14.07 -4.90 -10.86
N VAL A 113 14.60 -5.88 -11.61
CA VAL A 113 15.57 -5.64 -12.70
C VAL A 113 14.94 -4.82 -13.82
N VAL A 114 13.72 -5.19 -14.27
CA VAL A 114 13.02 -4.46 -15.33
C VAL A 114 12.79 -3.00 -14.92
N ILE A 115 12.33 -2.74 -13.69
CA ILE A 115 12.11 -1.37 -13.20
C ILE A 115 13.41 -0.60 -13.09
N MET A 116 14.45 -1.25 -12.55
CA MET A 116 15.76 -0.63 -12.44
C MET A 116 16.24 -0.14 -13.81
N LEU A 117 16.20 -1.00 -14.82
CA LEU A 117 16.66 -0.66 -16.18
C LEU A 117 15.77 0.41 -16.82
N LEU A 118 14.45 0.24 -16.79
CA LEU A 118 13.51 1.23 -17.33
C LEU A 118 13.63 2.56 -16.60
N GLY A 119 13.75 2.55 -15.28
CA GLY A 119 13.90 3.75 -14.47
C GLY A 119 15.19 4.50 -14.77
N LEU A 120 16.32 3.80 -14.86
CA LEU A 120 17.62 4.42 -15.18
C LEU A 120 17.61 5.09 -16.58
N VAL A 121 16.97 4.45 -17.57
CA VAL A 121 16.89 4.97 -18.94
C VAL A 121 15.89 6.12 -19.03
N SER A 122 14.71 6.00 -18.40
CA SER A 122 13.62 6.96 -18.53
C SER A 122 13.65 8.12 -17.53
N ALA A 123 14.49 8.08 -16.49
CA ALA A 123 14.50 9.07 -15.40
C ALA A 123 14.56 10.52 -15.89
N ARG A 124 15.49 10.83 -16.80
CA ARG A 124 15.64 12.18 -17.33
C ARG A 124 14.41 12.62 -18.12
N PHE A 125 13.93 11.76 -19.01
CA PHE A 125 12.72 12.04 -19.79
C PHE A 125 11.51 12.28 -18.89
N ALA A 126 11.30 11.43 -17.89
CA ALA A 126 10.17 11.53 -16.97
C ALA A 126 10.20 12.84 -16.16
N LEU A 127 11.37 13.23 -15.63
CA LEU A 127 11.55 14.49 -14.90
C LEU A 127 11.29 15.71 -15.79
N THR A 128 11.83 15.70 -17.01
CA THR A 128 11.62 16.80 -17.96
C THR A 128 10.15 16.89 -18.40
N ALA A 129 9.50 15.75 -18.67
CA ALA A 129 8.08 15.70 -19.02
C ALA A 129 7.16 16.19 -17.89
N MET A 130 7.59 16.08 -16.63
CA MET A 130 6.88 16.64 -15.47
C MET A 130 7.20 18.12 -15.22
N GLY A 131 7.99 18.78 -16.05
CA GLY A 131 8.33 20.18 -15.90
C GLY A 131 9.23 20.46 -14.69
N THR A 132 10.13 19.54 -14.35
CA THR A 132 11.09 19.75 -13.24
C THR A 132 12.00 20.93 -13.61
N PRO A 133 12.12 21.97 -12.74
CA PRO A 133 12.98 23.12 -12.98
C PRO A 133 14.45 22.73 -13.16
N ASP A 134 15.16 23.46 -14.03
CA ASP A 134 16.56 23.15 -14.41
C ASP A 134 17.54 23.22 -13.23
N ASP A 135 17.28 24.07 -12.25
CA ASP A 135 18.08 24.24 -11.03
C ASP A 135 18.10 22.99 -10.13
N ILE A 136 17.00 22.23 -10.10
CA ILE A 136 16.88 21.01 -9.30
C ILE A 136 16.93 19.71 -10.14
N LEU A 137 16.90 19.81 -11.48
CA LEU A 137 16.86 18.66 -12.38
C LEU A 137 18.04 17.70 -12.17
N SER A 138 19.24 18.23 -12.02
CA SER A 138 20.45 17.44 -11.79
C SER A 138 20.41 16.68 -10.46
N LEU A 139 19.94 17.33 -9.39
CA LEU A 139 19.80 16.72 -8.07
C LEU A 139 18.71 15.63 -8.08
N SER A 140 17.54 15.92 -8.67
CA SER A 140 16.44 14.96 -8.84
C SER A 140 16.87 13.75 -9.65
N LEU A 141 17.64 13.95 -10.72
CA LEU A 141 18.15 12.87 -11.55
C LEU A 141 19.15 11.98 -10.79
N THR A 142 20.04 12.58 -10.00
CA THR A 142 20.99 11.87 -9.14
C THR A 142 20.24 11.02 -8.12
N TYR A 143 19.26 11.60 -7.42
CA TYR A 143 18.42 10.89 -6.45
C TYR A 143 17.71 9.70 -7.09
N MET A 144 17.01 9.91 -8.22
CA MET A 144 16.26 8.87 -8.90
C MET A 144 17.17 7.74 -9.41
N LYS A 145 18.31 8.06 -10.03
CA LYS A 145 19.23 7.03 -10.51
C LYS A 145 19.74 6.14 -9.38
N ILE A 146 20.13 6.75 -8.26
CA ILE A 146 20.56 6.00 -7.09
C ILE A 146 19.38 5.17 -6.55
N TYR A 147 18.21 5.77 -6.38
CA TYR A 147 17.01 5.06 -5.89
C TYR A 147 16.66 3.82 -6.73
N TYR A 148 16.77 3.91 -8.06
CA TYR A 148 16.47 2.77 -8.93
C TYR A 148 17.41 1.58 -8.74
N LEU A 149 18.65 1.79 -8.31
CA LEU A 149 19.55 0.68 -7.94
C LEU A 149 19.03 -0.12 -6.72
N GLY A 150 18.20 0.49 -5.89
CA GLY A 150 17.55 -0.14 -4.74
C GLY A 150 16.22 -0.84 -5.06
N THR A 151 15.72 -0.80 -6.31
CA THR A 151 14.40 -1.38 -6.62
C THR A 151 14.34 -2.90 -6.47
N ILE A 152 15.41 -3.62 -6.75
CA ILE A 152 15.46 -5.09 -6.56
C ILE A 152 15.26 -5.45 -5.09
N PRO A 153 16.04 -4.95 -4.12
CA PRO A 153 15.79 -5.21 -2.71
C PRO A 153 14.43 -4.69 -2.22
N SER A 154 13.97 -3.55 -2.72
CA SER A 154 12.64 -3.04 -2.41
C SER A 154 11.53 -4.03 -2.83
N MET A 155 11.62 -4.59 -4.04
CA MET A 155 10.69 -5.61 -4.53
C MET A 155 10.75 -6.89 -3.69
N ILE A 156 11.95 -7.35 -3.33
CA ILE A 156 12.14 -8.53 -2.47
C ILE A 156 11.50 -8.29 -1.10
N TYR A 157 11.69 -7.12 -0.49
CA TYR A 157 11.06 -6.77 0.77
C TYR A 157 9.53 -6.74 0.67
N ASN A 158 8.97 -6.05 -0.33
CA ASN A 158 7.52 -5.95 -0.51
C ASN A 158 6.88 -7.31 -0.75
N MET A 159 7.48 -8.12 -1.63
CA MET A 159 7.01 -9.47 -1.92
C MET A 159 7.14 -10.40 -0.71
N GLY A 160 8.29 -10.40 -0.04
CA GLY A 160 8.54 -11.21 1.13
C GLY A 160 7.66 -10.85 2.32
N SER A 161 7.43 -9.55 2.55
CA SER A 161 6.45 -9.07 3.54
C SER A 161 5.03 -9.53 3.18
N GLY A 162 4.67 -9.53 1.89
CA GLY A 162 3.43 -10.08 1.37
C GLY A 162 3.29 -11.58 1.66
N ILE A 163 4.36 -12.36 1.46
CA ILE A 163 4.41 -13.80 1.77
C ILE A 163 4.18 -14.03 3.27
N LEU A 164 4.89 -13.30 4.14
CA LEU A 164 4.73 -13.44 5.60
C LEU A 164 3.29 -13.08 6.02
N ARG A 165 2.74 -11.98 5.49
CA ARG A 165 1.33 -11.63 5.74
C ARG A 165 0.36 -12.69 5.23
N ALA A 166 0.61 -13.28 4.06
CA ALA A 166 -0.23 -14.31 3.47
C ALA A 166 -0.38 -15.55 4.37
N VAL A 167 0.66 -15.91 5.12
CA VAL A 167 0.64 -17.02 6.09
C VAL A 167 0.19 -16.62 7.50
N GLY A 168 -0.18 -15.35 7.70
CA GLY A 168 -0.72 -14.86 8.97
C GLY A 168 0.30 -14.17 9.88
N ASP A 169 1.53 -13.99 9.43
CA ASP A 169 2.58 -13.29 10.19
C ASP A 169 2.70 -11.82 9.76
N SER A 170 2.00 -10.95 10.46
CA SER A 170 2.10 -9.49 10.27
C SER A 170 3.16 -8.84 11.18
N LYS A 171 3.67 -9.55 12.20
CA LYS A 171 4.59 -8.99 13.21
C LYS A 171 6.03 -8.90 12.68
N ARG A 172 6.53 -9.96 12.03
CA ARG A 172 7.91 -9.94 11.49
C ARG A 172 8.15 -8.82 10.49
N PRO A 173 7.26 -8.58 9.48
CA PRO A 173 7.41 -7.41 8.60
C PRO A 173 7.50 -6.08 9.35
N LEU A 174 6.72 -5.90 10.43
CA LEU A 174 6.80 -4.70 11.27
C LEU A 174 8.19 -4.57 11.94
N TYR A 175 8.70 -5.64 12.55
CA TYR A 175 10.01 -5.59 13.20
C TYR A 175 11.16 -5.31 12.22
N PHE A 176 11.08 -5.89 11.00
CA PHE A 176 12.05 -5.62 9.95
C PHE A 176 12.02 -4.17 9.51
N LEU A 177 10.82 -3.60 9.39
CA LEU A 177 10.64 -2.21 9.02
C LEU A 177 11.19 -1.27 10.10
N ILE A 178 10.87 -1.50 11.38
CA ILE A 178 11.39 -0.69 12.50
C ILE A 178 12.92 -0.70 12.52
N ALA A 179 13.52 -1.90 12.44
CA ALA A 179 14.97 -2.04 12.41
C ALA A 179 15.59 -1.28 11.22
N SER A 180 14.97 -1.41 10.04
CA SER A 180 15.45 -0.73 8.82
C SER A 180 15.27 0.80 8.91
N CYS A 181 14.18 1.29 9.51
CA CYS A 181 13.98 2.73 9.74
C CYS A 181 15.07 3.33 10.63
N LEU A 182 15.45 2.63 11.71
CA LEU A 182 16.52 3.08 12.59
C LEU A 182 17.86 3.14 11.83
N VAL A 183 18.17 2.11 11.03
CA VAL A 183 19.37 2.10 10.19
C VAL A 183 19.33 3.25 9.18
N ASN A 184 18.21 3.50 8.52
CA ASN A 184 18.07 4.61 7.58
C ASN A 184 18.35 5.96 8.24
N ILE A 185 17.70 6.28 9.38
CA ILE A 185 17.91 7.57 10.08
C ILE A 185 19.36 7.76 10.48
N VAL A 186 20.01 6.71 10.99
CA VAL A 186 21.45 6.78 11.36
C VAL A 186 22.31 7.02 10.12
N LEU A 187 22.03 6.34 9.01
CA LEU A 187 22.79 6.51 7.77
C LEU A 187 22.51 7.86 7.09
N ASP A 188 21.28 8.38 7.17
CA ASP A 188 20.96 9.73 6.69
C ASP A 188 21.76 10.77 7.45
N LEU A 189 21.79 10.71 8.78
CA LEU A 189 22.64 11.62 9.58
C LEU A 189 24.12 11.46 9.24
N LEU A 190 24.60 10.25 9.06
CA LEU A 190 26.01 10.00 8.71
C LEU A 190 26.35 10.54 7.32
N PHE A 191 25.57 10.19 6.30
CA PHE A 191 25.91 10.54 4.91
C PHE A 191 25.57 12.00 4.57
N VAL A 192 24.46 12.53 5.11
CA VAL A 192 24.01 13.88 4.81
C VAL A 192 24.63 14.91 5.74
N ALA A 193 24.59 14.67 7.08
CA ALA A 193 25.03 15.69 8.04
C ALA A 193 26.53 15.62 8.37
N VAL A 194 27.15 14.40 8.38
CA VAL A 194 28.57 14.25 8.77
C VAL A 194 29.48 14.22 7.54
N LEU A 195 29.11 13.46 6.50
CA LEU A 195 29.92 13.28 5.30
C LEU A 195 29.59 14.28 4.18
N ASP A 196 28.59 15.14 4.37
CA ASP A 196 28.16 16.19 3.43
C ASP A 196 27.91 15.68 1.99
N MET A 197 27.36 14.47 1.87
CA MET A 197 27.08 13.84 0.57
C MET A 197 25.80 14.38 -0.09
N GLY A 198 25.10 15.32 0.54
CA GLY A 198 23.91 15.95 0.00
C GLY A 198 22.80 14.96 -0.37
N VAL A 199 22.14 15.22 -1.49
CA VAL A 199 21.03 14.39 -2.01
C VAL A 199 21.46 12.94 -2.31
N ALA A 200 22.70 12.74 -2.74
CA ALA A 200 23.24 11.41 -3.00
C ALA A 200 23.34 10.59 -1.70
N GLY A 201 23.70 11.23 -0.58
CA GLY A 201 23.75 10.60 0.73
C GLY A 201 22.40 10.08 1.18
N ALA A 202 21.34 10.89 1.07
CA ALA A 202 19.98 10.49 1.38
C ALA A 202 19.50 9.31 0.50
N ALA A 203 19.78 9.37 -0.81
CA ALA A 203 19.44 8.25 -1.71
C ALA A 203 20.15 6.95 -1.34
N ILE A 204 21.45 7.01 -0.96
CA ILE A 204 22.22 5.84 -0.52
C ILE A 204 21.69 5.30 0.80
N ALA A 205 21.31 6.13 1.76
CA ALA A 205 20.70 5.71 3.01
C ALA A 205 19.35 4.99 2.75
N THR A 206 18.54 5.52 1.82
CA THR A 206 17.29 4.88 1.40
C THR A 206 17.53 3.51 0.76
N ILE A 207 18.56 3.36 -0.09
CA ILE A 207 18.92 2.04 -0.63
C ILE A 207 19.40 1.09 0.47
N ALA A 208 20.21 1.56 1.40
CA ALA A 208 20.68 0.74 2.50
C ALA A 208 19.52 0.22 3.35
N PHE A 209 18.50 1.07 3.63
CA PHE A 209 17.24 0.66 4.23
C PHE A 209 16.57 -0.48 3.45
N GLN A 210 16.46 -0.35 2.11
CA GLN A 210 15.84 -1.36 1.26
C GLN A 210 16.62 -2.68 1.27
N PHE A 211 17.95 -2.63 1.20
CA PHE A 211 18.81 -3.82 1.31
C PHE A 211 18.66 -4.49 2.67
N PHE A 212 18.70 -3.71 3.75
CA PHE A 212 18.63 -4.26 5.09
C PHE A 212 17.27 -4.93 5.35
N SER A 213 16.17 -4.31 4.96
CA SER A 213 14.83 -4.89 5.07
C SER A 213 14.65 -6.15 4.21
N ALA A 214 15.21 -6.17 2.99
CA ALA A 214 15.20 -7.33 2.11
C ALA A 214 16.00 -8.49 2.71
N ILE A 215 17.19 -8.23 3.26
CA ILE A 215 18.04 -9.23 3.91
C ILE A 215 17.32 -9.87 5.10
N LEU A 216 16.72 -9.05 5.99
CA LEU A 216 15.97 -9.58 7.14
C LEU A 216 14.80 -10.45 6.69
N THR A 217 14.08 -10.02 5.65
CA THR A 217 12.97 -10.77 5.08
C THR A 217 13.43 -12.09 4.46
N LEU A 218 14.52 -12.08 3.68
CA LEU A 218 15.08 -13.29 3.10
C LEU A 218 15.58 -14.27 4.17
N ILE A 219 16.25 -13.78 5.22
CA ILE A 219 16.67 -14.61 6.35
C ILE A 219 15.47 -15.29 7.00
N ALA A 220 14.36 -14.56 7.19
CA ALA A 220 13.14 -15.13 7.76
C ALA A 220 12.56 -16.24 6.87
N LEU A 221 12.51 -16.03 5.55
CA LEU A 221 12.00 -17.02 4.59
C LEU A 221 12.94 -18.25 4.42
N LEU A 222 14.26 -18.06 4.53
CA LEU A 222 15.25 -19.13 4.41
C LEU A 222 15.30 -20.03 5.65
N ARG A 223 15.14 -19.43 6.85
CA ARG A 223 15.27 -20.14 8.13
C ARG A 223 14.00 -20.82 8.63
N THR A 224 12.84 -20.48 8.07
CA THR A 224 11.58 -21.12 8.48
C THR A 224 11.58 -22.62 8.14
N GLN A 225 10.89 -23.43 8.95
CA GLN A 225 10.66 -24.85 8.71
C GLN A 225 9.26 -25.13 8.11
N ASP A 226 8.47 -24.09 7.89
CA ASP A 226 7.11 -24.20 7.38
C ASP A 226 7.06 -24.32 5.85
N SER A 227 5.86 -24.54 5.30
CA SER A 227 5.57 -24.72 3.87
C SER A 227 6.01 -23.55 2.99
N TYR A 228 6.15 -22.34 3.55
CA TYR A 228 6.61 -21.13 2.84
C TYR A 228 8.15 -20.94 2.88
N ARG A 229 8.91 -21.97 3.26
CA ARG A 229 10.38 -21.91 3.23
C ARG A 229 10.89 -21.62 1.83
N LEU A 230 11.73 -20.60 1.72
CA LEU A 230 12.47 -20.29 0.50
C LEU A 230 13.70 -21.20 0.37
N ILE A 231 13.88 -21.79 -0.80
CA ILE A 231 15.09 -22.59 -1.15
C ILE A 231 15.67 -21.94 -2.41
N VAL A 232 16.84 -21.33 -2.28
CA VAL A 232 17.45 -20.52 -3.35
C VAL A 232 17.57 -21.29 -4.67
N SER A 233 18.00 -22.55 -4.63
CA SER A 233 18.13 -23.40 -5.82
C SER A 233 16.83 -23.76 -6.51
N LYS A 234 15.66 -23.50 -5.87
CA LYS A 234 14.34 -23.76 -6.40
C LYS A 234 13.61 -22.50 -6.87
N ILE A 235 14.25 -21.33 -6.83
CA ILE A 235 13.68 -20.09 -7.36
C ILE A 235 13.53 -20.24 -8.88
N ARG A 236 12.28 -20.30 -9.33
CA ARG A 236 11.92 -20.40 -10.75
C ARG A 236 10.48 -19.93 -10.95
N PHE A 237 10.16 -19.64 -12.19
CA PHE A 237 8.78 -19.37 -12.58
C PHE A 237 8.01 -20.68 -12.78
N HIS A 238 6.88 -20.82 -12.08
CA HIS A 238 5.86 -21.80 -12.41
C HIS A 238 4.78 -21.06 -13.20
N ARG A 239 4.62 -21.39 -14.47
CA ARG A 239 3.83 -20.63 -15.44
C ARG A 239 2.37 -20.44 -15.02
N ASP A 240 1.77 -21.45 -14.46
CA ASP A 240 0.40 -21.42 -13.94
C ASP A 240 0.26 -20.44 -12.76
N LEU A 241 1.16 -20.53 -11.78
CA LEU A 241 1.18 -19.65 -10.61
C LEU A 241 1.55 -18.21 -10.96
N LEU A 242 2.48 -18.01 -11.89
CA LEU A 242 2.82 -16.68 -12.40
C LEU A 242 1.62 -16.01 -13.04
N PHE A 243 0.86 -16.76 -13.87
CA PHE A 243 -0.34 -16.25 -14.50
C PHE A 243 -1.41 -15.87 -13.47
N ASP A 244 -1.62 -16.71 -12.44
CA ASP A 244 -2.58 -16.45 -11.37
C ASP A 244 -2.18 -15.22 -10.54
N ILE A 245 -0.88 -15.08 -10.22
CA ILE A 245 -0.35 -13.91 -9.50
C ILE A 245 -0.55 -12.64 -10.31
N ILE A 246 -0.24 -12.66 -11.61
CA ILE A 246 -0.39 -11.50 -12.50
C ILE A 246 -1.87 -11.16 -12.68
N LYS A 247 -2.74 -12.15 -12.86
CA LYS A 247 -4.18 -11.96 -13.04
C LYS A 247 -4.85 -11.22 -11.88
N ILE A 248 -4.34 -11.40 -10.66
CA ILE A 248 -4.83 -10.70 -9.46
C ILE A 248 -4.04 -9.42 -9.23
N GLY A 249 -2.72 -9.47 -9.37
CA GLY A 249 -1.83 -8.37 -9.03
C GLY A 249 -1.82 -7.24 -10.03
N LEU A 250 -1.91 -7.52 -11.34
CA LEU A 250 -1.90 -6.48 -12.37
C LEU A 250 -3.10 -5.52 -12.24
N PRO A 251 -4.36 -6.01 -12.08
CA PRO A 251 -5.47 -5.09 -11.82
C PRO A 251 -5.27 -4.25 -10.54
N ALA A 252 -4.72 -4.82 -9.48
CA ALA A 252 -4.44 -4.08 -8.24
C ALA A 252 -3.35 -3.02 -8.45
N GLY A 253 -2.32 -3.30 -9.24
CA GLY A 253 -1.28 -2.35 -9.62
C GLY A 253 -1.82 -1.21 -10.47
N LEU A 254 -2.65 -1.52 -11.47
CA LEU A 254 -3.33 -0.52 -12.30
C LEU A 254 -4.26 0.37 -11.46
N GLN A 255 -4.99 -0.20 -10.49
CA GLN A 255 -5.79 0.55 -9.55
C GLN A 255 -4.96 1.58 -8.78
N SER A 256 -3.79 1.18 -8.25
CA SER A 256 -2.87 2.10 -7.56
C SER A 256 -2.36 3.22 -8.47
N ALA A 257 -1.99 2.89 -9.71
CA ALA A 257 -1.55 3.88 -10.69
C ALA A 257 -2.66 4.89 -11.02
N MET A 258 -3.89 4.44 -11.21
CA MET A 258 -5.05 5.31 -11.46
C MET A 258 -5.35 6.25 -10.29
N TYR A 259 -5.21 5.77 -9.04
CA TYR A 259 -5.30 6.66 -7.87
C TYR A 259 -4.24 7.76 -7.90
N SER A 260 -2.99 7.42 -8.22
CA SER A 260 -1.91 8.39 -8.31
C SER A 260 -2.17 9.46 -9.39
N ILE A 261 -2.65 9.04 -10.56
CA ILE A 261 -3.03 9.95 -11.65
C ILE A 261 -4.20 10.86 -11.23
N SER A 262 -5.23 10.29 -10.61
CA SER A 262 -6.37 11.07 -10.10
C SER A 262 -5.94 12.13 -9.08
N ASN A 263 -5.02 11.79 -8.17
CA ASN A 263 -4.49 12.72 -7.18
C ASN A 263 -3.66 13.85 -7.82
N LEU A 264 -2.91 13.58 -8.88
CA LEU A 264 -2.19 14.62 -9.63
C LEU A 264 -3.15 15.64 -10.27
N LEU A 265 -4.27 15.18 -10.82
CA LEU A 265 -5.28 16.07 -11.42
C LEU A 265 -6.00 16.92 -10.35
N ILE A 266 -6.26 16.34 -9.16
CA ILE A 266 -6.77 17.11 -8.01
C ILE A 266 -5.77 18.19 -7.62
N GLN A 267 -4.50 17.83 -7.47
CA GLN A 267 -3.44 18.76 -7.11
C GLN A 267 -3.33 19.91 -8.12
N SER A 268 -3.42 19.61 -9.42
CA SER A 268 -3.45 20.62 -10.48
C SER A 268 -4.63 21.58 -10.32
N SER A 269 -5.81 21.05 -9.99
CA SER A 269 -6.98 21.90 -9.71
C SER A 269 -6.80 22.75 -8.46
N ILE A 270 -6.25 22.20 -7.39
CA ILE A 270 -5.95 22.96 -6.14
C ILE A 270 -4.96 24.09 -6.40
N ASN A 271 -3.97 23.89 -7.28
CA ASN A 271 -2.98 24.90 -7.61
C ASN A 271 -3.59 26.16 -8.25
N SER A 272 -4.78 26.06 -8.89
CA SER A 272 -5.48 27.21 -9.47
C SER A 272 -6.10 28.17 -8.45
N PHE A 273 -6.20 27.76 -7.17
CA PHE A 273 -6.79 28.56 -6.10
C PHE A 273 -5.78 29.43 -5.31
N GLY A 274 -4.49 29.36 -5.66
CA GLY A 274 -3.45 30.17 -5.06
C GLY A 274 -2.74 29.49 -3.87
N THR A 275 -1.71 30.21 -3.36
CA THR A 275 -0.74 29.67 -2.38
C THR A 275 -1.35 29.25 -1.05
N ASP A 276 -2.29 30.02 -0.52
CA ASP A 276 -2.95 29.69 0.76
C ASP A 276 -3.71 28.37 0.67
N THR A 277 -4.40 28.13 -0.46
CA THR A 277 -5.12 26.88 -0.70
C THR A 277 -4.16 25.70 -0.87
N ILE A 278 -3.02 25.90 -1.54
CA ILE A 278 -1.98 24.86 -1.67
C ILE A 278 -1.41 24.51 -0.30
N ALA A 279 -1.11 25.52 0.53
CA ALA A 279 -0.63 25.31 1.89
C ALA A 279 -1.70 24.59 2.75
N ALA A 280 -2.95 24.98 2.63
CA ALA A 280 -4.07 24.35 3.31
C ALA A 280 -4.25 22.89 2.88
N TRP A 281 -4.20 22.59 1.58
CA TRP A 281 -4.31 21.25 1.05
C TRP A 281 -3.17 20.36 1.56
N THR A 282 -1.95 20.89 1.62
CA THR A 282 -0.79 20.17 2.14
C THR A 282 -0.94 19.85 3.63
N ALA A 283 -1.37 20.81 4.44
CA ALA A 283 -1.61 20.62 5.87
C ALA A 283 -2.76 19.62 6.11
N TYR A 284 -3.87 19.77 5.38
CA TYR A 284 -4.99 18.83 5.39
C TYR A 284 -4.53 17.41 5.05
N GLY A 285 -3.72 17.23 3.99
CA GLY A 285 -3.21 15.93 3.55
C GLY A 285 -2.40 15.20 4.62
N LYS A 286 -1.68 15.94 5.50
CA LYS A 286 -0.98 15.32 6.64
C LYS A 286 -1.95 14.73 7.67
N VAL A 287 -3.05 15.40 7.94
CA VAL A 287 -4.10 14.90 8.85
C VAL A 287 -4.86 13.74 8.18
N ASP A 288 -5.23 13.88 6.92
CA ASP A 288 -5.94 12.88 6.12
C ASP A 288 -5.15 11.57 5.95
N SER A 289 -3.81 11.65 5.92
CA SER A 289 -2.94 10.48 5.81
C SER A 289 -3.16 9.44 6.92
N ILE A 290 -3.60 9.85 8.11
CA ILE A 290 -3.93 8.95 9.22
C ILE A 290 -5.12 8.07 8.84
N PHE A 291 -6.15 8.64 8.21
CA PHE A 291 -7.30 7.88 7.72
C PHE A 291 -6.87 6.82 6.69
N TRP A 292 -6.02 7.21 5.73
CA TRP A 292 -5.54 6.30 4.69
C TRP A 292 -4.68 5.17 5.23
N MET A 293 -3.83 5.43 6.24
CA MET A 293 -3.05 4.39 6.90
C MET A 293 -3.96 3.35 7.58
N ILE A 294 -4.99 3.82 8.28
CA ILE A 294 -5.95 2.95 8.97
C ILE A 294 -6.74 2.12 7.96
N MET A 295 -7.28 2.74 6.91
CA MET A 295 -8.06 2.04 5.89
C MET A 295 -7.22 1.02 5.13
N GLY A 296 -6.00 1.38 4.72
CA GLY A 296 -5.07 0.45 4.09
C GLY A 296 -4.74 -0.77 4.96
N ALA A 297 -4.57 -0.57 6.28
CA ALA A 297 -4.35 -1.67 7.21
C ALA A 297 -5.57 -2.62 7.30
N TYR A 298 -6.81 -2.09 7.30
CA TYR A 298 -8.02 -2.91 7.20
C TYR A 298 -8.10 -3.65 5.86
N GLY A 299 -7.80 -2.97 4.74
CA GLY A 299 -7.80 -3.54 3.40
C GLY A 299 -6.86 -4.74 3.26
N VAL A 300 -5.61 -4.61 3.74
CA VAL A 300 -4.65 -5.72 3.75
C VAL A 300 -5.09 -6.85 4.67
N SER A 301 -5.63 -6.52 5.85
CA SER A 301 -6.08 -7.51 6.84
C SER A 301 -7.23 -8.35 6.29
N ILE A 302 -8.27 -7.72 5.74
CA ILE A 302 -9.42 -8.43 5.22
C ILE A 302 -9.08 -9.24 3.96
N THR A 303 -8.14 -8.77 3.13
CA THR A 303 -7.67 -9.49 1.94
C THR A 303 -7.03 -10.82 2.34
N THR A 304 -6.15 -10.84 3.33
CA THR A 304 -5.51 -12.06 3.84
C THR A 304 -6.53 -12.99 4.50
N PHE A 305 -7.42 -12.44 5.33
CA PHE A 305 -8.50 -13.21 5.97
C PHE A 305 -9.41 -13.88 4.95
N ALA A 306 -9.87 -13.12 3.95
CA ALA A 306 -10.69 -13.65 2.87
C ALA A 306 -9.95 -14.73 2.09
N GLY A 307 -8.67 -14.51 1.72
CA GLY A 307 -7.86 -15.45 0.98
C GLY A 307 -7.69 -16.79 1.69
N GLN A 308 -7.30 -16.79 2.96
CA GLN A 308 -7.11 -18.02 3.72
C GLN A 308 -8.44 -18.76 3.96
N ASN A 309 -9.51 -18.04 4.31
CA ASN A 309 -10.82 -18.67 4.52
C ASN A 309 -11.44 -19.17 3.20
N PHE A 310 -11.16 -18.49 2.07
CA PHE A 310 -11.56 -18.95 0.75
C PHE A 310 -10.85 -20.26 0.38
N GLY A 311 -9.53 -20.32 0.57
CA GLY A 311 -8.74 -21.54 0.38
C GLY A 311 -9.22 -22.71 1.27
N ALA A 312 -9.60 -22.42 2.51
CA ALA A 312 -10.14 -23.39 3.47
C ALA A 312 -11.61 -23.78 3.19
N GLY A 313 -12.29 -23.20 2.19
CA GLY A 313 -13.70 -23.44 1.91
C GLY A 313 -14.66 -22.86 2.95
N LYS A 314 -14.20 -21.97 3.84
CA LYS A 314 -14.98 -21.41 4.97
C LYS A 314 -15.73 -20.13 4.57
N TYR A 315 -16.62 -20.20 3.58
CA TYR A 315 -17.31 -19.03 2.99
C TYR A 315 -18.17 -18.23 3.98
N ASP A 316 -18.83 -18.89 4.93
CA ASP A 316 -19.62 -18.19 5.96
C ASP A 316 -18.72 -17.37 6.90
N ARG A 317 -17.50 -17.86 7.12
CA ARG A 317 -16.51 -17.13 7.91
C ARG A 317 -16.04 -15.88 7.18
N ILE A 318 -15.92 -15.89 5.84
CA ILE A 318 -15.64 -14.69 5.02
C ILE A 318 -16.75 -13.66 5.22
N LYS A 319 -18.04 -14.06 5.10
CA LYS A 319 -19.17 -13.14 5.29
C LYS A 319 -19.20 -12.52 6.70
N LYS A 320 -18.89 -13.32 7.73
CA LYS A 320 -18.80 -12.84 9.12
C LYS A 320 -17.62 -11.87 9.29
N SER A 321 -16.44 -12.19 8.73
CA SER A 321 -15.27 -11.30 8.83
C SER A 321 -15.49 -9.97 8.12
N VAL A 322 -16.18 -9.93 6.98
CA VAL A 322 -16.56 -8.68 6.30
C VAL A 322 -17.45 -7.82 7.20
N ARG A 323 -18.50 -8.39 7.81
CA ARG A 323 -19.39 -7.63 8.70
C ARG A 323 -18.67 -7.06 9.91
N ILE A 324 -17.80 -7.87 10.53
CA ILE A 324 -17.00 -7.45 11.68
C ILE A 324 -16.00 -6.36 11.27
N CYS A 325 -15.30 -6.54 10.15
CA CYS A 325 -14.33 -5.58 9.65
C CYS A 325 -14.99 -4.24 9.29
N LEU A 326 -16.16 -4.27 8.62
CA LEU A 326 -16.98 -3.08 8.35
C LEU A 326 -17.39 -2.37 9.65
N GLY A 327 -17.80 -3.12 10.68
CA GLY A 327 -18.16 -2.55 12.00
C GLY A 327 -16.96 -1.88 12.68
N LEU A 328 -15.80 -2.55 12.71
CA LEU A 328 -14.57 -1.99 13.28
C LEU A 328 -14.12 -0.74 12.53
N ALA A 329 -14.10 -0.79 11.19
CA ALA A 329 -13.73 0.35 10.36
C ALA A 329 -14.72 1.52 10.50
N ALA A 330 -16.03 1.24 10.64
CA ALA A 330 -17.04 2.27 10.87
C ALA A 330 -16.82 2.99 12.20
N VAL A 331 -16.61 2.25 13.31
CA VAL A 331 -16.31 2.83 14.62
C VAL A 331 -15.04 3.68 14.55
N THR A 332 -13.98 3.17 13.93
CA THR A 332 -12.72 3.90 13.78
C THR A 332 -12.87 5.15 12.93
N SER A 333 -13.62 5.07 11.81
CA SER A 333 -13.85 6.22 10.92
C SER A 333 -14.70 7.30 11.60
N LEU A 334 -15.73 6.93 12.33
CA LEU A 334 -16.56 7.87 13.09
C LEU A 334 -15.76 8.55 14.21
N PHE A 335 -14.94 7.79 14.92
CA PHE A 335 -14.06 8.33 15.95
C PHE A 335 -13.03 9.30 15.36
N LEU A 336 -12.42 8.95 14.24
CA LEU A 336 -11.48 9.83 13.55
C LEU A 336 -12.18 11.09 13.03
N SER A 337 -13.38 10.97 12.42
CA SER A 337 -14.18 12.11 12.00
C SER A 337 -14.50 13.03 13.18
N PHE A 338 -14.87 12.47 14.33
CA PHE A 338 -15.11 13.24 15.55
C PHE A 338 -13.88 14.02 15.99
N ILE A 339 -12.70 13.39 16.02
CA ILE A 339 -11.43 14.06 16.36
C ILE A 339 -11.13 15.19 15.37
N VAL A 340 -11.19 14.92 14.07
CA VAL A 340 -10.85 15.90 13.04
C VAL A 340 -11.80 17.09 13.07
N LEU A 341 -13.09 16.87 13.27
CA LEU A 341 -14.09 17.95 13.29
C LEU A 341 -14.01 18.82 14.55
N ASN A 342 -13.70 18.24 15.72
CA ASN A 342 -13.66 18.99 16.98
C ASN A 342 -12.27 19.54 17.31
N PHE A 343 -11.21 18.84 16.95
CA PHE A 343 -9.84 19.19 17.30
C PHE A 343 -8.97 19.54 16.09
N GLY A 344 -9.53 19.50 14.85
CA GLY A 344 -8.77 19.75 13.62
C GLY A 344 -8.06 21.09 13.62
N GLY A 345 -8.71 22.16 14.09
CA GLY A 345 -8.08 23.48 14.22
C GLY A 345 -6.85 23.47 15.14
N THR A 346 -6.93 22.78 16.28
CA THR A 346 -5.80 22.63 17.21
C THR A 346 -4.68 21.78 16.60
N ILE A 347 -5.03 20.70 15.90
CA ILE A 347 -4.06 19.84 15.21
C ILE A 347 -3.33 20.62 14.12
N LEU A 348 -4.02 21.49 13.39
CA LEU A 348 -3.43 22.32 12.33
C LEU A 348 -2.41 23.33 12.87
N LEU A 349 -2.51 23.76 14.12
CA LEU A 349 -1.50 24.64 14.75
C LEU A 349 -0.10 24.00 14.84
N LEU A 350 0.00 22.66 14.72
CA LEU A 350 1.27 21.96 14.61
C LEU A 350 1.96 22.19 13.25
N PHE A 351 1.21 22.59 12.21
CA PHE A 351 1.68 22.73 10.84
C PHE A 351 1.76 24.20 10.41
N THR A 352 0.82 25.03 10.83
CA THR A 352 0.75 26.45 10.46
C THR A 352 0.05 27.28 11.52
N ARG A 353 0.43 28.57 11.61
CA ARG A 353 -0.26 29.57 12.45
C ARG A 353 -1.06 30.58 11.62
N ASP A 354 -1.03 30.47 10.30
CA ASP A 354 -1.78 31.34 9.42
C ASP A 354 -3.29 31.05 9.53
N ALA A 355 -4.04 32.06 9.99
CA ALA A 355 -5.47 31.94 10.23
C ALA A 355 -6.27 31.66 8.94
N ASN A 356 -5.83 32.21 7.79
CA ASN A 356 -6.50 31.99 6.51
C ASN A 356 -6.32 30.54 6.05
N VAL A 357 -5.10 30.03 6.10
CA VAL A 357 -4.78 28.63 5.79
C VAL A 357 -5.57 27.67 6.70
N ILE A 358 -5.64 27.93 8.00
CA ILE A 358 -6.40 27.12 8.96
C ILE A 358 -7.88 27.13 8.61
N ASN A 359 -8.47 28.28 8.28
CA ASN A 359 -9.90 28.38 7.92
C ASN A 359 -10.23 27.59 6.65
N ILE A 360 -9.39 27.64 5.62
CA ILE A 360 -9.53 26.84 4.40
C ILE A 360 -9.46 25.34 4.74
N CYS A 361 -8.49 24.93 5.56
CA CYS A 361 -8.36 23.53 6.02
C CYS A 361 -9.62 23.05 6.77
N ILE A 362 -10.13 23.85 7.71
CA ILE A 362 -11.35 23.52 8.47
C ILE A 362 -12.54 23.37 7.52
N GLY A 363 -12.64 24.23 6.48
CA GLY A 363 -13.65 24.11 5.43
C GLY A 363 -13.57 22.74 4.72
N MET A 364 -12.38 22.32 4.31
CA MET A 364 -12.16 21.00 3.69
C MET A 364 -12.50 19.85 4.66
N MET A 365 -12.04 19.93 5.91
CA MET A 365 -12.31 18.91 6.94
C MET A 365 -13.80 18.71 7.18
N ARG A 366 -14.58 19.79 7.23
CA ARG A 366 -16.04 19.73 7.40
C ARG A 366 -16.75 19.02 6.25
N VAL A 367 -16.20 19.09 5.04
CA VAL A 367 -16.78 18.43 3.87
C VAL A 367 -16.34 16.96 3.78
N VAL A 368 -15.06 16.67 3.97
CA VAL A 368 -14.50 15.34 3.67
C VAL A 368 -14.60 14.39 4.86
N SER A 369 -14.30 14.85 6.10
CA SER A 369 -14.21 13.95 7.25
C SER A 369 -15.52 13.22 7.59
N PRO A 370 -16.72 13.81 7.49
CA PRO A 370 -17.96 13.07 7.70
C PRO A 370 -18.16 11.93 6.69
N ALA A 371 -17.59 12.08 5.50
CA ALA A 371 -17.70 11.09 4.43
C ALA A 371 -16.72 9.90 4.57
N TYR A 372 -15.78 9.90 5.51
CA TYR A 372 -14.89 8.76 5.75
C TYR A 372 -15.66 7.44 5.89
N ILE A 373 -16.83 7.46 6.50
CA ILE A 373 -17.67 6.29 6.66
C ILE A 373 -18.16 5.73 5.32
N THR A 374 -18.28 6.55 4.30
CA THR A 374 -18.69 6.06 2.97
C THR A 374 -17.58 5.32 2.26
N TYR A 375 -16.31 5.66 2.51
CA TYR A 375 -15.15 5.00 1.89
C TYR A 375 -14.91 3.58 2.38
N ILE A 376 -15.29 3.24 3.61
CA ILE A 376 -14.96 1.94 4.22
C ILE A 376 -15.46 0.74 3.39
N CYS A 377 -16.61 0.88 2.73
CA CYS A 377 -17.16 -0.18 1.88
C CYS A 377 -16.27 -0.45 0.66
N ILE A 378 -15.66 0.60 0.09
CA ILE A 378 -14.75 0.47 -1.06
C ILE A 378 -13.56 -0.38 -0.67
N GLU A 379 -12.88 -0.04 0.42
CA GLU A 379 -11.65 -0.71 0.83
C GLU A 379 -11.91 -2.16 1.27
N ILE A 380 -12.91 -2.37 2.13
CA ILE A 380 -13.16 -3.69 2.72
C ILE A 380 -13.76 -4.66 1.71
N LEU A 381 -14.73 -4.23 0.89
CA LEU A 381 -15.35 -5.11 -0.10
C LEU A 381 -14.40 -5.39 -1.27
N SER A 382 -13.62 -4.39 -1.72
CA SER A 382 -12.56 -4.59 -2.72
C SER A 382 -11.51 -5.58 -2.20
N GLY A 383 -11.00 -5.39 -0.97
CA GLY A 383 -10.04 -6.29 -0.35
C GLY A 383 -10.58 -7.72 -0.22
N THR A 384 -11.86 -7.87 0.15
CA THR A 384 -12.52 -9.18 0.25
C THR A 384 -12.61 -9.87 -1.11
N CYS A 385 -13.11 -9.20 -2.13
CA CYS A 385 -13.22 -9.75 -3.48
C CYS A 385 -11.84 -10.14 -4.02
N ARG A 386 -10.83 -9.29 -3.81
CA ARG A 386 -9.43 -9.57 -4.17
C ARG A 386 -8.91 -10.81 -3.45
N GLY A 387 -9.14 -10.95 -2.16
CA GLY A 387 -8.78 -12.13 -1.36
C GLY A 387 -9.40 -13.40 -1.89
N CYS A 388 -10.60 -13.35 -2.45
CA CYS A 388 -11.28 -14.46 -3.12
C CYS A 388 -10.86 -14.68 -4.59
N GLY A 389 -9.86 -13.91 -5.10
CA GLY A 389 -9.33 -14.05 -6.46
C GLY A 389 -10.01 -13.17 -7.51
N ASP A 390 -10.96 -12.34 -7.13
CA ASP A 390 -11.58 -11.37 -8.04
C ASP A 390 -11.01 -9.96 -7.82
N SER A 391 -10.02 -9.61 -8.62
CA SER A 391 -9.35 -8.30 -8.59
C SER A 391 -9.80 -7.39 -9.73
N PHE A 392 -10.29 -7.95 -10.84
CA PHE A 392 -10.61 -7.20 -12.03
C PHE A 392 -11.84 -6.29 -11.86
N PHE A 393 -12.94 -6.83 -11.36
CA PHE A 393 -14.15 -6.02 -11.13
C PHE A 393 -13.96 -4.94 -10.05
N PRO A 394 -13.36 -5.23 -8.88
CA PRO A 394 -12.98 -4.19 -7.93
C PRO A 394 -12.13 -3.07 -8.52
N MET A 395 -11.14 -3.40 -9.36
CA MET A 395 -10.35 -2.39 -10.07
C MET A 395 -11.26 -1.52 -10.96
N LEU A 396 -12.12 -2.10 -11.80
CA LEU A 396 -13.02 -1.35 -12.67
C LEU A 396 -13.94 -0.43 -11.88
N LEU A 397 -14.59 -0.94 -10.81
CA LEU A 397 -15.50 -0.14 -9.97
C LEU A 397 -14.77 1.05 -9.33
N THR A 398 -13.53 0.83 -8.87
CA THR A 398 -12.72 1.91 -8.28
C THR A 398 -12.24 2.90 -9.33
N CYS A 399 -11.72 2.43 -10.47
CA CYS A 399 -11.24 3.31 -11.53
C CYS A 399 -12.36 4.20 -12.07
N PHE A 400 -13.53 3.64 -12.37
CA PHE A 400 -14.66 4.43 -12.85
C PHE A 400 -15.30 5.26 -11.74
N GLY A 401 -15.60 4.68 -10.59
CA GLY A 401 -16.34 5.34 -9.52
C GLY A 401 -15.51 6.37 -8.75
N VAL A 402 -14.23 6.11 -8.48
CA VAL A 402 -13.37 7.07 -7.77
C VAL A 402 -12.59 7.94 -8.74
N CYS A 403 -11.88 7.35 -9.72
CA CYS A 403 -10.96 8.15 -10.54
C CYS A 403 -11.70 8.90 -11.65
N VAL A 404 -12.40 8.19 -12.56
CA VAL A 404 -13.04 8.83 -13.72
C VAL A 404 -14.14 9.80 -13.28
N LEU A 405 -15.02 9.39 -12.37
CA LEU A 405 -16.10 10.25 -11.88
C LEU A 405 -15.56 11.50 -11.18
N ARG A 406 -14.45 11.39 -10.45
CA ARG A 406 -13.79 12.54 -9.80
C ARG A 406 -13.18 13.49 -10.81
N ILE A 407 -12.53 12.97 -11.85
CA ILE A 407 -11.99 13.79 -12.94
C ILE A 407 -13.12 14.54 -13.63
N LEU A 408 -14.22 13.85 -13.97
CA LEU A 408 -15.40 14.48 -14.57
C LEU A 408 -15.98 15.56 -13.67
N TRP A 409 -16.10 15.31 -12.36
CA TRP A 409 -16.56 16.30 -11.41
C TRP A 409 -15.68 17.54 -11.40
N ILE A 410 -14.37 17.38 -11.33
CA ILE A 410 -13.41 18.50 -11.30
C ILE A 410 -13.46 19.29 -12.61
N THR A 411 -13.50 18.62 -13.76
CA THR A 411 -13.50 19.30 -15.06
C THR A 411 -14.81 20.01 -15.38
N ILE A 412 -15.94 19.57 -14.81
CA ILE A 412 -17.26 20.17 -15.07
C ILE A 412 -17.68 21.12 -13.94
N ALA A 413 -17.61 20.68 -12.69
CA ALA A 413 -18.18 21.44 -11.56
C ALA A 413 -17.27 22.58 -11.09
N VAL A 414 -15.95 22.39 -11.11
CA VAL A 414 -15.02 23.43 -10.64
C VAL A 414 -15.04 24.69 -11.52
N PRO A 415 -15.07 24.61 -12.86
CA PRO A 415 -15.25 25.81 -13.70
C PRO A 415 -16.57 26.52 -13.49
N LEU A 416 -17.64 25.79 -13.16
CA LEU A 416 -18.98 26.37 -12.90
C LEU A 416 -19.05 27.04 -11.52
N ARG A 417 -18.37 26.48 -10.54
CA ARG A 417 -18.30 26.98 -9.18
C ARG A 417 -16.88 26.90 -8.65
N HIS A 418 -16.10 27.93 -8.89
CA HIS A 418 -14.68 28.00 -8.56
C HIS A 418 -14.47 28.20 -7.06
N GLU A 419 -14.71 27.14 -6.29
CA GLU A 419 -14.56 27.12 -4.82
C GLU A 419 -13.80 25.88 -4.39
N VAL A 420 -12.96 25.99 -3.36
CA VAL A 420 -12.21 24.87 -2.78
C VAL A 420 -13.17 23.78 -2.26
N ALA A 421 -14.32 24.19 -1.72
CA ALA A 421 -15.35 23.26 -1.28
C ALA A 421 -15.90 22.38 -2.41
N THR A 422 -15.97 22.89 -3.66
CA THR A 422 -16.39 22.12 -4.84
C THR A 422 -15.39 21.02 -5.15
N VAL A 423 -14.08 21.29 -5.03
CA VAL A 423 -13.04 20.27 -5.18
C VAL A 423 -13.14 19.24 -4.06
N ALA A 424 -13.25 19.66 -2.80
CA ALA A 424 -13.38 18.78 -1.64
C ALA A 424 -14.63 17.89 -1.72
N PHE A 425 -15.74 18.39 -2.25
CA PHE A 425 -16.98 17.63 -2.40
C PHE A 425 -16.87 16.45 -3.38
N SER A 426 -15.86 16.44 -4.26
CA SER A 426 -15.58 15.30 -5.12
C SER A 426 -15.36 13.99 -4.34
N TYR A 427 -14.81 14.06 -3.11
CA TYR A 427 -14.55 12.89 -2.26
C TYR A 427 -15.85 12.25 -1.74
N PRO A 428 -16.73 12.95 -1.00
CA PRO A 428 -18.02 12.41 -0.58
C PRO A 428 -18.85 11.84 -1.73
N LEU A 429 -18.93 12.56 -2.84
CA LEU A 429 -19.68 12.14 -4.02
C LEU A 429 -19.19 10.82 -4.58
N THR A 430 -17.89 10.76 -4.92
CA THR A 430 -17.29 9.58 -5.55
C THR A 430 -17.27 8.38 -4.62
N TRP A 431 -16.97 8.58 -3.33
CA TRP A 431 -16.98 7.51 -2.35
C TRP A 431 -18.37 6.93 -2.12
N THR A 432 -19.40 7.77 -2.03
CA THR A 432 -20.78 7.30 -1.84
C THR A 432 -21.25 6.49 -3.03
N ILE A 433 -21.07 6.99 -4.25
CA ILE A 433 -21.49 6.30 -5.48
C ILE A 433 -20.73 4.97 -5.61
N THR A 434 -19.41 4.99 -5.45
CA THR A 434 -18.58 3.79 -5.56
C THR A 434 -18.92 2.77 -4.50
N SER A 435 -19.21 3.18 -3.27
CA SER A 435 -19.63 2.28 -2.19
C SER A 435 -20.96 1.60 -2.50
N ILE A 436 -21.92 2.32 -3.05
CA ILE A 436 -23.19 1.74 -3.49
C ILE A 436 -22.93 0.66 -4.56
N LEU A 437 -22.07 0.95 -5.54
CA LEU A 437 -21.70 -0.01 -6.59
C LEU A 437 -21.00 -1.24 -5.99
N PHE A 438 -20.09 -1.08 -5.02
CA PHE A 438 -19.46 -2.20 -4.33
C PHE A 438 -20.46 -3.04 -3.52
N ILE A 439 -21.39 -2.41 -2.81
CA ILE A 439 -22.44 -3.13 -2.07
C ILE A 439 -23.32 -3.94 -3.02
N LEU A 440 -23.72 -3.37 -4.16
CA LEU A 440 -24.50 -4.06 -5.18
C LEU A 440 -23.70 -5.25 -5.78
N TYR A 441 -22.43 -5.02 -6.12
CA TYR A 441 -21.55 -6.06 -6.62
C TYR A 441 -21.32 -7.17 -5.58
N TYR A 442 -21.08 -6.83 -4.32
CA TYR A 442 -20.90 -7.79 -3.24
C TYR A 442 -22.14 -8.67 -3.04
N LYS A 443 -23.35 -8.12 -3.14
CA LYS A 443 -24.60 -8.85 -2.97
C LYS A 443 -24.98 -9.71 -4.18
N ARG A 444 -24.70 -9.27 -5.40
CA ARG A 444 -25.18 -9.88 -6.66
C ARG A 444 -24.06 -10.49 -7.51
N GLY A 445 -22.83 -10.12 -7.27
CA GLY A 445 -21.66 -10.55 -8.05
C GLY A 445 -21.27 -12.01 -7.80
N LYS A 446 -20.57 -12.59 -8.78
CA LYS A 446 -20.07 -13.96 -8.73
C LYS A 446 -18.64 -14.06 -8.16
N TRP A 447 -18.24 -13.12 -7.29
CA TRP A 447 -16.88 -13.01 -6.76
C TRP A 447 -16.45 -14.22 -5.90
N MET A 448 -17.39 -14.95 -5.27
CA MET A 448 -17.12 -16.21 -4.57
C MET A 448 -17.04 -17.44 -5.47
N GLN A 449 -17.44 -17.34 -6.74
CA GLN A 449 -17.51 -18.50 -7.66
C GLN A 449 -16.28 -18.60 -8.56
N LYS A 450 -15.35 -17.66 -8.50
CA LYS A 450 -14.11 -17.70 -9.29
C LYS A 450 -13.14 -18.70 -8.66
N ASP A 451 -13.24 -19.95 -9.10
CA ASP A 451 -12.34 -21.04 -8.69
C ASP A 451 -10.94 -20.86 -9.29
N THR A 452 -10.07 -20.14 -8.61
CA THR A 452 -8.61 -20.19 -8.86
C THR A 452 -8.02 -21.55 -8.46
N LEU A 453 -8.70 -22.29 -7.59
CA LEU A 453 -8.25 -23.58 -7.06
C LEU A 453 -8.78 -24.79 -7.85
N ARG A 454 -9.75 -24.63 -8.78
CA ARG A 454 -10.39 -25.74 -9.50
C ARG A 454 -9.48 -26.52 -10.44
N ASN A 455 -8.37 -25.94 -10.89
CA ASN A 455 -7.42 -26.57 -11.81
C ASN A 455 -6.15 -27.11 -11.11
N ALA A 456 -6.09 -27.12 -9.78
CA ALA A 456 -5.05 -27.86 -9.09
C ALA A 456 -5.39 -29.35 -9.16
N PRO A 457 -4.58 -30.21 -9.80
CA PRO A 457 -4.78 -31.64 -9.71
C PRO A 457 -4.83 -31.99 -8.23
N GLN A 458 -5.96 -32.53 -7.79
CA GLN A 458 -6.08 -33.12 -6.46
C GLN A 458 -5.00 -34.21 -6.39
N GLY A 459 -3.88 -33.88 -5.78
CA GLY A 459 -2.81 -34.85 -5.55
C GLY A 459 -3.40 -35.98 -4.74
N GLN A 460 -3.56 -37.12 -5.39
CA GLN A 460 -3.80 -38.38 -4.73
C GLN A 460 -2.76 -38.52 -3.61
N GLY A 461 -3.23 -38.30 -2.39
CA GLY A 461 -2.51 -38.73 -1.21
C GLY A 461 -2.69 -40.22 -1.10
N LYS A 462 -1.77 -40.97 -1.68
CA LYS A 462 -1.39 -42.32 -1.30
C LYS A 462 -0.05 -42.60 -1.97
N ASP A 463 0.80 -43.08 -1.12
CA ASP A 463 2.07 -43.80 -1.37
C ASP A 463 3.37 -43.09 -1.02
N ALA A 464 3.86 -43.68 0.08
CA ALA A 464 5.20 -43.87 0.63
C ALA A 464 5.85 -42.68 1.33
#